data_ff8e1d05186266b2ed0e1a18cbd7536e
#
_entry.id   ff8e1d05186266b2ed0e1a18cbd7536e
#
_cell.length_a   1.000
_cell.length_b   1.000
_cell.length_c   1.000
_cell.angle_alpha   90.00
_cell.angle_beta   90.00
_cell.angle_gamma   90.00
#
_symmetry.space_group_name_H-M   'P 1'
#
loop_
_entity.id
_entity.type
_entity.pdbx_description
1 polymer ?
#
loop_
_entity_poly.entity_id
_entity_poly.type
_entity_poly.pdbx_seq_one_letter_code
_entity_poly.pdbx_strand_id
1 'polypeptide(L)'
;QNIYYNERGEVFCYDAKNGERRTMSCDGYETSRHCLRKKCPVKSYGIKCPSFGRCPNQGGIRIPLSTDSRIFTAVDRSSYKWASEYALRTSVERVNSRLDVSFGFEVHTIRGEKKMTLCCGLSLITMLAMALGRARQNQEHLIRSLVRSS
;
A
#
# COMPACT_ATOMS: atom_id res chain seq x y z
N GLN A 1 -13.41 23.84 -10.81
CA GLN A 1 -12.86 22.58 -11.34
C GLN A 1 -13.72 21.41 -10.87
N ASN A 2 -14.12 20.53 -11.78
CA ASN A 2 -14.99 19.39 -11.45
C ASN A 2 -14.20 18.19 -10.89
N ILE A 3 -13.09 18.44 -10.20
CA ILE A 3 -12.17 17.42 -9.71
C ILE A 3 -11.88 17.65 -8.25
N TYR A 4 -11.92 16.58 -7.47
CA TYR A 4 -11.48 16.57 -6.07
C TYR A 4 -10.87 15.20 -5.73
N TYR A 5 -10.23 15.08 -4.59
CA TYR A 5 -9.60 13.87 -4.09
C TYR A 5 -9.92 13.63 -2.63
N ASN A 6 -9.77 12.39 -2.19
CA ASN A 6 -9.94 12.01 -0.79
C ASN A 6 -8.59 11.68 -0.14
N GLU A 7 -8.61 11.41 1.14
CA GLU A 7 -7.42 11.06 1.95
C GLU A 7 -6.72 9.78 1.48
N ARG A 8 -7.41 8.91 0.73
CA ARG A 8 -6.85 7.68 0.15
C ARG A 8 -6.15 7.91 -1.19
N GLY A 9 -6.12 9.16 -1.71
CA GLY A 9 -5.53 9.48 -3.00
C GLY A 9 -6.40 9.08 -4.20
N GLU A 10 -7.66 8.69 -3.96
CA GLU A 10 -8.62 8.52 -5.04
C GLU A 10 -9.03 9.87 -5.58
N VAL A 11 -8.99 10.00 -6.89
CA VAL A 11 -9.36 11.23 -7.59
C VAL A 11 -10.66 11.04 -8.33
N PHE A 12 -11.54 11.99 -8.20
CA PHE A 12 -12.90 11.94 -8.74
C PHE A 12 -13.16 13.11 -9.66
N CYS A 13 -13.93 12.87 -10.71
CA CYS A 13 -14.55 13.92 -11.50
C CYS A 13 -16.07 13.91 -11.31
N TYR A 14 -16.67 15.08 -11.44
CA TYR A 14 -18.13 15.26 -11.49
C TYR A 14 -18.59 15.52 -12.91
N ASP A 15 -19.71 14.92 -13.27
CA ASP A 15 -20.43 15.32 -14.46
C ASP A 15 -21.14 16.69 -14.20
N ALA A 16 -20.84 17.67 -15.05
CA ALA A 16 -21.41 19.03 -14.90
C ALA A 16 -22.93 19.07 -15.12
N LYS A 17 -23.52 18.06 -15.78
CA LYS A 17 -24.96 18.03 -16.07
C LYS A 17 -25.80 17.38 -14.97
N ASN A 18 -25.33 16.25 -14.43
CA ASN A 18 -26.12 15.47 -13.46
C ASN A 18 -25.44 15.36 -12.09
N GLY A 19 -24.26 15.97 -11.89
CA GLY A 19 -23.52 15.91 -10.62
C GLY A 19 -22.98 14.53 -10.26
N GLU A 20 -23.07 13.56 -11.17
CA GLU A 20 -22.63 12.20 -10.89
C GLU A 20 -21.12 12.09 -10.73
N ARG A 21 -20.71 11.48 -9.64
CA ARG A 21 -19.31 11.27 -9.28
C ARG A 21 -18.75 10.04 -9.97
N ARG A 22 -17.54 10.17 -10.56
CA ARG A 22 -16.81 9.07 -11.19
C ARG A 22 -15.35 9.06 -10.75
N THR A 23 -14.84 7.90 -10.38
CA THR A 23 -13.42 7.75 -10.02
C THR A 23 -12.55 7.73 -11.26
N MET A 24 -11.49 8.55 -11.26
CA MET A 24 -10.49 8.57 -12.32
C MET A 24 -9.49 7.42 -12.14
N SER A 25 -9.10 6.77 -13.23
CA SER A 25 -8.12 5.69 -13.19
C SER A 25 -6.68 6.21 -13.08
N CYS A 26 -5.80 5.42 -12.46
CA CYS A 26 -4.36 5.69 -12.45
C CYS A 26 -3.79 5.48 -13.86
N ASP A 27 -2.98 6.43 -14.34
CA ASP A 27 -2.24 6.37 -15.61
C ASP A 27 -0.72 6.46 -15.38
N GLY A 28 -0.27 6.22 -14.16
CA GLY A 28 1.13 6.18 -13.77
C GLY A 28 1.70 7.51 -13.31
N TYR A 29 3.02 7.51 -13.10
CA TYR A 29 3.82 8.64 -12.65
C TYR A 29 4.69 9.19 -13.79
N GLU A 30 4.68 10.50 -13.97
CA GLU A 30 5.50 11.21 -14.94
C GLU A 30 6.71 11.85 -14.21
N THR A 31 7.88 11.23 -14.35
CA THR A 31 9.10 11.62 -13.62
C THR A 31 9.58 13.03 -14.00
N SER A 32 9.51 13.38 -15.28
CA SER A 32 9.98 14.69 -15.79
C SER A 32 9.23 15.89 -15.20
N ARG A 33 7.98 15.68 -14.77
CA ARG A 33 7.12 16.74 -14.23
C ARG A 33 6.76 16.51 -12.77
N HIS A 34 7.27 15.46 -12.13
CA HIS A 34 6.94 15.07 -10.76
C HIS A 34 5.42 15.06 -10.48
N CYS A 35 4.64 14.44 -11.37
CA CYS A 35 3.20 14.41 -11.25
C CYS A 35 2.62 13.00 -11.48
N LEU A 36 1.49 12.72 -10.80
CA LEU A 36 0.64 11.58 -11.08
C LEU A 36 -0.28 11.90 -12.26
N ARG A 37 -0.47 10.92 -13.14
CA ARG A 37 -1.42 11.00 -14.23
C ARG A 37 -2.67 10.22 -13.89
N LYS A 38 -3.82 10.86 -14.11
CA LYS A 38 -5.14 10.23 -13.95
C LYS A 38 -5.89 10.33 -15.28
N LYS A 39 -6.48 9.22 -15.72
CA LYS A 39 -7.28 9.16 -16.94
C LYS A 39 -8.76 9.36 -16.67
N CYS A 40 -9.44 9.94 -17.65
CA CYS A 40 -10.90 10.03 -17.64
C CYS A 40 -11.54 8.63 -17.62
N PRO A 41 -12.53 8.38 -16.74
CA PRO A 41 -13.20 7.07 -16.64
C PRO A 41 -13.89 6.61 -17.91
N VAL A 42 -14.35 7.56 -18.74
CA VAL A 42 -14.91 7.24 -20.07
C VAL A 42 -13.89 6.52 -20.93
N LYS A 43 -12.65 7.03 -20.97
CA LYS A 43 -11.56 6.43 -21.76
C LYS A 43 -10.99 5.17 -21.16
N SER A 44 -11.04 5.02 -19.83
CA SER A 44 -10.45 3.87 -19.14
C SER A 44 -11.41 2.70 -19.02
N TYR A 45 -12.69 2.98 -18.75
CA TYR A 45 -13.68 1.96 -18.40
C TYR A 45 -14.87 1.93 -19.35
N GLY A 46 -14.91 2.77 -20.38
CA GLY A 46 -16.05 2.86 -21.31
C GLY A 46 -17.34 3.40 -20.69
N ILE A 47 -17.26 4.04 -19.51
CA ILE A 47 -18.42 4.56 -18.79
C ILE A 47 -19.03 5.72 -19.58
N LYS A 48 -20.36 5.73 -19.75
CA LYS A 48 -21.06 6.83 -20.39
C LYS A 48 -21.02 8.10 -19.53
N CYS A 49 -20.64 9.24 -20.12
CA CYS A 49 -20.65 10.54 -19.48
C CYS A 49 -21.31 11.58 -20.40
N PRO A 50 -22.47 12.14 -20.04
CA PRO A 50 -23.18 13.11 -20.86
C PRO A 50 -22.38 14.37 -21.18
N SER A 51 -21.43 14.76 -20.31
CA SER A 51 -20.58 15.94 -20.48
C SER A 51 -19.25 15.65 -21.19
N PHE A 52 -18.96 14.41 -21.61
CA PHE A 52 -17.65 14.00 -22.12
C PHE A 52 -17.13 14.90 -23.26
N GLY A 53 -17.92 15.15 -24.29
CA GLY A 53 -17.50 15.96 -25.45
C GLY A 53 -17.18 17.44 -25.15
N ARG A 54 -17.64 17.96 -24.01
CA ARG A 54 -17.40 19.35 -23.57
C ARG A 54 -16.53 19.42 -22.32
N CYS A 55 -16.09 18.28 -21.79
CA CYS A 55 -15.31 18.22 -20.57
C CYS A 55 -13.86 18.64 -20.83
N PRO A 56 -13.29 19.61 -20.11
CA PRO A 56 -11.89 20.01 -20.28
C PRO A 56 -10.92 18.89 -19.86
N ASN A 57 -11.37 17.95 -19.04
CA ASN A 57 -10.55 16.87 -18.50
C ASN A 57 -10.74 15.52 -19.24
N GLN A 58 -11.32 15.53 -20.45
CA GLN A 58 -11.52 14.30 -21.23
C GLN A 58 -10.23 13.56 -21.58
N GLY A 59 -9.08 14.25 -21.62
CA GLY A 59 -7.75 13.67 -21.82
C GLY A 59 -7.13 13.06 -20.56
N GLY A 60 -7.74 13.30 -19.40
CA GLY A 60 -7.14 13.04 -18.09
C GLY A 60 -6.52 14.30 -17.50
N ILE A 61 -5.92 14.15 -16.33
CA ILE A 61 -5.28 15.25 -15.58
C ILE A 61 -3.90 14.84 -15.08
N ARG A 62 -3.10 15.85 -14.77
CA ARG A 62 -1.82 15.72 -14.06
C ARG A 62 -1.92 16.39 -12.71
N ILE A 63 -1.52 15.68 -11.67
CA ILE A 63 -1.55 16.17 -10.29
C ILE A 63 -0.10 16.22 -9.80
N PRO A 64 0.47 17.42 -9.60
CA PRO A 64 1.79 17.57 -9.01
C PRO A 64 1.83 16.93 -7.62
N LEU A 65 2.91 16.24 -7.27
CA LEU A 65 3.08 15.67 -5.93
C LEU A 65 3.07 16.75 -4.84
N SER A 66 3.46 17.97 -5.18
CA SER A 66 3.43 19.14 -4.29
C SER A 66 2.02 19.61 -3.91
N THR A 67 0.97 19.17 -4.62
CA THR A 67 -0.43 19.52 -4.30
C THR A 67 -0.80 19.03 -2.90
N ASP A 68 -0.43 17.82 -2.55
CA ASP A 68 -0.49 17.28 -1.20
C ASP A 68 0.52 16.11 -1.09
N SER A 69 1.69 16.40 -0.54
CA SER A 69 2.80 15.44 -0.44
C SER A 69 2.52 14.24 0.48
N ARG A 70 1.50 14.33 1.35
CA ARG A 70 1.08 13.23 2.22
C ARG A 70 0.17 12.23 1.48
N ILE A 71 -0.54 12.71 0.45
CA ILE A 71 -1.52 11.92 -0.30
C ILE A 71 -0.93 11.48 -1.64
N PHE A 72 -0.32 12.41 -2.38
CA PHE A 72 0.25 12.13 -3.70
C PHE A 72 1.72 11.79 -3.61
N THR A 73 2.04 10.54 -3.95
CA THR A 73 3.39 9.98 -3.97
C THR A 73 3.68 9.38 -5.36
N ALA A 74 4.93 9.08 -5.66
CA ALA A 74 5.30 8.50 -6.96
C ALA A 74 4.58 7.16 -7.27
N VAL A 75 4.21 6.42 -6.23
CA VAL A 75 3.27 5.30 -6.34
C VAL A 75 1.90 5.78 -5.91
N ASP A 76 0.94 5.74 -6.82
CA ASP A 76 -0.43 6.18 -6.55
C ASP A 76 -1.06 5.36 -5.43
N ARG A 77 -1.46 6.01 -4.33
CA ARG A 77 -2.05 5.36 -3.13
C ARG A 77 -3.38 4.66 -3.41
N SER A 78 -4.09 5.05 -4.46
CA SER A 78 -5.31 4.37 -4.91
C SER A 78 -5.05 3.15 -5.81
N SER A 79 -3.78 2.84 -6.11
CA SER A 79 -3.39 1.74 -6.99
C SER A 79 -3.23 0.41 -6.25
N TYR A 80 -3.43 -0.70 -6.99
CA TYR A 80 -3.11 -2.05 -6.50
C TYR A 80 -1.62 -2.18 -6.09
N LYS A 81 -0.72 -1.51 -6.83
CA LYS A 81 0.72 -1.51 -6.51
C LYS A 81 0.96 -0.95 -5.11
N TRP A 82 0.36 0.19 -4.77
CA TRP A 82 0.45 0.75 -3.41
C TRP A 82 -0.06 -0.22 -2.35
N ALA A 83 -1.24 -0.80 -2.57
CA ALA A 83 -1.82 -1.75 -1.60
C ALA A 83 -0.90 -2.95 -1.36
N SER A 84 -0.28 -3.49 -2.43
CA SER A 84 0.68 -4.60 -2.35
C SER A 84 1.95 -4.20 -1.61
N GLU A 85 2.56 -3.06 -1.94
CA GLU A 85 3.78 -2.57 -1.28
C GLU A 85 3.52 -2.22 0.20
N TYR A 86 2.36 -1.62 0.50
CA TYR A 86 1.98 -1.29 1.87
C TYR A 86 1.74 -2.54 2.73
N ALA A 87 1.22 -3.62 2.14
CA ALA A 87 1.06 -4.90 2.82
C ALA A 87 2.41 -5.50 3.27
N LEU A 88 3.51 -5.26 2.53
CA LEU A 88 4.86 -5.68 2.92
C LEU A 88 5.32 -4.97 4.20
N ARG A 89 5.03 -3.67 4.34
CA ARG A 89 5.32 -2.92 5.58
C ARG A 89 4.66 -3.54 6.80
N THR A 90 3.37 -3.88 6.69
CA THR A 90 2.65 -4.56 7.78
C THR A 90 3.30 -5.91 8.14
N SER A 91 3.86 -6.61 7.16
CA SER A 91 4.58 -7.88 7.41
C SER A 91 5.85 -7.65 8.22
N VAL A 92 6.63 -6.61 7.93
CA VAL A 92 7.83 -6.24 8.71
C VAL A 92 7.46 -5.85 10.15
N GLU A 93 6.41 -5.03 10.31
CA GLU A 93 5.92 -4.64 11.64
C GLU A 93 5.48 -5.86 12.48
N ARG A 94 4.86 -6.86 11.86
CA ARG A 94 4.53 -8.14 12.53
C ARG A 94 5.75 -8.95 12.94
N VAL A 95 6.80 -8.95 12.12
CA VAL A 95 8.07 -9.61 12.48
C VAL A 95 8.71 -8.88 13.67
N ASN A 96 8.81 -7.56 13.62
CA ASN A 96 9.35 -6.76 14.71
C ASN A 96 8.58 -6.99 16.02
N SER A 97 7.24 -6.92 15.99
CA SER A 97 6.40 -7.22 17.15
C SER A 97 6.65 -8.61 17.74
N ARG A 98 6.97 -9.61 16.92
CA ARG A 98 7.33 -10.95 17.41
C ARG A 98 8.71 -10.97 18.05
N LEU A 99 9.69 -10.29 17.49
CA LEU A 99 11.01 -10.12 18.10
C LEU A 99 10.89 -9.46 19.47
N ASP A 100 10.09 -8.41 19.55
CA ASP A 100 9.90 -7.67 20.80
C ASP A 100 9.16 -8.51 21.85
N VAL A 101 7.98 -9.01 21.52
CA VAL A 101 7.09 -9.69 22.48
C VAL A 101 7.50 -11.13 22.75
N SER A 102 7.80 -11.93 21.70
CA SER A 102 8.04 -13.37 21.85
C SER A 102 9.48 -13.72 22.18
N PHE A 103 10.44 -12.88 21.74
CA PHE A 103 11.87 -13.07 22.00
C PHE A 103 12.46 -12.05 22.99
N GLY A 104 11.63 -11.16 23.52
CA GLY A 104 12.00 -10.22 24.59
C GLY A 104 12.93 -9.09 24.15
N PHE A 105 12.94 -8.73 22.85
CA PHE A 105 13.82 -7.66 22.36
C PHE A 105 13.44 -6.28 22.90
N GLU A 106 12.21 -6.06 23.34
CA GLU A 106 11.76 -4.81 23.94
C GLU A 106 12.48 -4.51 25.27
N VAL A 107 12.82 -5.56 26.05
CA VAL A 107 13.46 -5.46 27.37
C VAL A 107 14.86 -6.09 27.42
N HIS A 108 15.53 -6.18 26.27
CA HIS A 108 16.82 -6.85 26.17
C HIS A 108 17.97 -6.09 26.88
N THR A 109 18.97 -6.83 27.33
CA THR A 109 20.24 -6.32 27.86
C THR A 109 21.42 -6.52 26.92
N ILE A 110 21.15 -6.91 25.67
CA ILE A 110 22.17 -7.21 24.64
C ILE A 110 22.85 -5.90 24.24
N ARG A 111 24.17 -5.86 24.40
CA ARG A 111 25.01 -4.71 24.01
C ARG A 111 25.89 -5.06 22.82
N GLY A 112 25.97 -4.16 21.85
CA GLY A 112 26.81 -4.25 20.68
C GLY A 112 26.12 -4.88 19.47
N GLU A 113 26.39 -4.29 18.32
CA GLU A 113 25.78 -4.64 17.02
C GLU A 113 25.92 -6.13 16.66
N LYS A 114 27.12 -6.69 16.81
CA LYS A 114 27.39 -8.10 16.48
C LYS A 114 26.51 -9.09 17.27
N LYS A 115 26.37 -8.84 18.58
CA LYS A 115 25.53 -9.69 19.42
C LYS A 115 24.05 -9.52 19.09
N MET A 116 23.62 -8.29 18.86
CA MET A 116 22.25 -8.01 18.46
C MET A 116 21.91 -8.69 17.11
N THR A 117 22.79 -8.55 16.12
CA THR A 117 22.61 -9.20 14.80
C THR A 117 22.52 -10.72 14.93
N LEU A 118 23.38 -11.33 15.77
CA LEU A 118 23.33 -12.78 16.04
C LEU A 118 21.99 -13.17 16.68
N CYS A 119 21.55 -12.47 17.71
CA CYS A 119 20.29 -12.79 18.41
C CYS A 119 19.08 -12.63 17.49
N CYS A 120 19.01 -11.54 16.70
CA CYS A 120 17.97 -11.37 15.70
C CYS A 120 17.99 -12.50 14.66
N GLY A 121 19.18 -12.85 14.16
CA GLY A 121 19.33 -13.95 13.19
C GLY A 121 18.83 -15.28 13.73
N LEU A 122 19.21 -15.65 14.95
CA LEU A 122 18.75 -16.87 15.59
C LEU A 122 17.23 -16.89 15.81
N SER A 123 16.65 -15.75 16.22
CA SER A 123 15.21 -15.60 16.40
C SER A 123 14.46 -15.79 15.08
N LEU A 124 14.96 -15.20 13.99
CA LEU A 124 14.38 -15.37 12.64
C LEU A 124 14.48 -16.81 12.15
N ILE A 125 15.63 -17.49 12.37
CA ILE A 125 15.80 -18.91 12.02
C ILE A 125 14.79 -19.76 12.80
N THR A 126 14.61 -19.50 14.09
CA THR A 126 13.63 -20.21 14.91
C THR A 126 12.21 -20.03 14.38
N MET A 127 11.83 -18.79 14.03
CA MET A 127 10.52 -18.51 13.43
C MET A 127 10.30 -19.27 12.11
N LEU A 128 11.32 -19.31 11.25
CA LEU A 128 11.26 -20.03 9.98
C LEU A 128 11.17 -21.54 10.18
N ALA A 129 11.95 -22.08 11.11
CA ALA A 129 11.92 -23.52 11.44
C ALA A 129 10.54 -23.96 11.97
N MET A 130 9.92 -23.14 12.84
CA MET A 130 8.58 -23.39 13.33
C MET A 130 7.53 -23.32 12.21
N ALA A 131 7.64 -22.32 11.34
CA ALA A 131 6.74 -22.17 10.20
C ALA A 131 6.84 -23.38 9.25
N LEU A 132 8.06 -23.83 8.96
CA LEU A 132 8.32 -25.01 8.12
C LEU A 132 7.78 -26.29 8.76
N GLY A 133 7.97 -26.48 10.06
CA GLY A 133 7.42 -27.61 10.81
C GLY A 133 5.90 -27.68 10.71
N ARG A 134 5.21 -26.55 10.86
CA ARG A 134 3.76 -26.46 10.73
C ARG A 134 3.27 -26.72 9.31
N ALA A 135 3.96 -26.17 8.30
CA ALA A 135 3.63 -26.46 6.90
C ALA A 135 3.72 -27.95 6.59
N ARG A 136 4.78 -28.63 7.09
CA ARG A 136 4.93 -30.10 6.93
C ARG A 136 3.86 -30.92 7.67
N GLN A 137 3.25 -30.37 8.71
CA GLN A 137 2.18 -30.99 9.47
C GLN A 137 0.79 -30.61 8.96
N ASN A 138 0.67 -29.94 7.81
CA ASN A 138 -0.60 -29.40 7.26
C ASN A 138 -1.31 -28.42 8.21
N GLN A 139 -0.55 -27.72 9.05
CA GLN A 139 -1.06 -26.72 10.00
C GLN A 139 -0.82 -25.29 9.47
N GLU A 140 -1.14 -25.04 8.21
CA GLU A 140 -0.85 -23.75 7.56
C GLU A 140 -1.55 -22.55 8.24
N HIS A 141 -2.72 -22.76 8.83
CA HIS A 141 -3.45 -21.74 9.60
C HIS A 141 -2.69 -21.26 10.84
N LEU A 142 -1.71 -22.07 11.35
CA LEU A 142 -0.87 -21.74 12.51
C LEU A 142 0.52 -21.22 12.13
N ILE A 143 0.89 -21.11 10.86
CA ILE A 143 2.22 -20.67 10.41
C ILE A 143 2.62 -19.33 11.05
N ARG A 144 1.65 -18.46 11.29
CA ARG A 144 1.87 -17.13 11.88
C ARG A 144 1.90 -17.12 13.41
N SER A 145 1.59 -18.21 14.07
CA SER A 145 1.59 -18.30 15.54
C SER A 145 2.91 -18.88 16.05
N LEU A 146 3.56 -18.25 17.03
CA LEU A 146 4.72 -18.80 17.74
C LEU A 146 4.30 -19.65 18.96
N VAL A 147 3.05 -19.50 19.40
CA VAL A 147 2.51 -20.23 20.55
C VAL A 147 1.83 -21.51 20.07
N ARG A 148 2.07 -22.61 20.79
CA ARG A 148 1.35 -23.87 20.58
C ARG A 148 -0.07 -23.66 21.10
N SER A 149 -1.08 -23.81 20.24
CA SER A 149 -2.44 -23.94 20.72
C SER A 149 -2.55 -25.21 21.55
N SER A 150 -2.82 -25.07 22.84
CA SER A 150 -3.17 -26.17 23.74
C SER A 150 -4.48 -26.78 23.32
#